data_ec5168a0bc95efa9cf349732cd0a5f88
#
_entry.id   ec5168a0bc95efa9cf349732cd0a5f88
#
_cell.length_a   1.000
_cell.length_b   1.000
_cell.length_c   1.000
_cell.angle_alpha   90.00
_cell.angle_beta   90.00
_cell.angle_gamma   90.00
#
_symmetry.space_group_name_H-M   'P 1'
#
loop_
_entity.id
_entity.type
_entity.pdbx_description
1 polymer ?
#
loop_
_entity_poly.entity_id
_entity_poly.type
_entity_poly.pdbx_seq_one_letter_code
_entity_poly.pdbx_strand_id
1 'polypeptide(L)'
;GGEGVGVAERVADAGVESAVCVDAAIAHVLATEPVDAVVLGADTVLADGTLVNKVGSRAAAIAADEAGVPVYVVTSSDKISPDRTPTFEAGPTEAVYDGDRAIDVHNPTFDATPPAYVTGFLTEDGRLDPAEVADVAAEHAALAGWRTGGSESGSSSE
;
A
#
# COMPACT_ATOMS: atom_id res chain seq x y z
N GLY A 1 4.09 1.52 16.06
CA GLY A 1 4.52 2.58 15.74
C GLY A 1 4.50 3.98 16.21
N GLY A 2 5.24 4.90 16.04
CA GLY A 2 5.26 6.32 16.32
C GLY A 2 5.46 7.15 15.05
N GLU A 3 5.50 6.52 13.89
CA GLU A 3 5.76 7.17 12.60
C GLU A 3 4.69 8.22 12.27
N GLY A 4 3.42 7.96 12.59
CA GLY A 4 2.31 8.89 12.40
C GLY A 4 2.44 10.17 13.21
N VAL A 5 3.02 10.11 14.41
CA VAL A 5 3.24 11.31 15.25
C VAL A 5 4.14 12.30 14.51
N GLY A 6 5.28 11.85 13.98
CA GLY A 6 6.20 12.74 13.26
C GLY A 6 5.61 13.32 11.96
N VAL A 7 4.65 12.64 11.34
CA VAL A 7 3.89 13.20 10.21
C VAL A 7 2.96 14.30 10.69
N ALA A 8 2.16 14.04 11.73
CA ALA A 8 1.23 15.01 12.29
C ALA A 8 1.94 16.29 12.80
N GLU A 9 3.09 16.15 13.46
CA GLU A 9 3.90 17.30 13.90
C GLU A 9 4.35 18.16 12.71
N ARG A 10 4.87 17.56 11.62
CA ARG A 10 5.26 18.32 10.43
C ARG A 10 4.09 19.02 9.75
N VAL A 11 2.91 18.40 9.74
CA VAL A 11 1.67 19.00 9.20
C VAL A 11 1.25 20.18 10.07
N ALA A 12 1.31 20.05 11.40
CA ALA A 12 1.01 21.12 12.35
C ALA A 12 2.01 22.27 12.23
N ASP A 13 3.32 21.99 12.06
CA ASP A 13 4.36 23.00 11.84
C ASP A 13 4.13 23.80 10.55
N ALA A 14 3.51 23.19 9.56
CA ALA A 14 3.06 23.85 8.33
C ALA A 14 1.79 24.70 8.50
N GLY A 15 1.24 24.79 9.72
CA GLY A 15 0.05 25.57 10.04
C GLY A 15 -1.27 24.89 9.67
N VAL A 16 -1.26 23.59 9.41
CA VAL A 16 -2.45 22.79 9.15
C VAL A 16 -2.90 22.09 10.43
N GLU A 17 -4.17 22.20 10.75
CA GLU A 17 -4.75 21.48 11.90
C GLU A 17 -4.56 19.97 11.73
N SER A 18 -4.03 19.31 12.75
CA SER A 18 -3.75 17.89 12.72
C SER A 18 -4.12 17.21 14.03
N ALA A 19 -4.51 15.94 13.93
CA ALA A 19 -4.81 15.09 15.07
C ALA A 19 -4.14 13.71 14.91
N VAL A 20 -3.89 13.03 16.01
CA VAL A 20 -3.34 11.67 16.03
C VAL A 20 -4.28 10.78 16.81
N CYS A 21 -4.57 9.60 16.28
CA CYS A 21 -5.28 8.56 17.02
C CYS A 21 -4.47 7.26 17.04
N VAL A 22 -4.84 6.32 17.90
CA VAL A 22 -4.29 4.97 17.87
C VAL A 22 -4.87 4.18 16.69
N ASP A 23 -4.12 3.24 16.13
CA ASP A 23 -4.54 2.47 14.95
C ASP A 23 -5.90 1.77 15.15
N ALA A 24 -6.16 1.27 16.36
CA ALA A 24 -7.43 0.61 16.69
C ALA A 24 -8.65 1.56 16.72
N ALA A 25 -8.44 2.89 16.73
CA ALA A 25 -9.53 3.87 16.75
C ALA A 25 -9.99 4.29 15.34
N ILE A 26 -9.36 3.80 14.27
CA ILE A 26 -9.62 4.29 12.91
C ILE A 26 -11.09 4.19 12.51
N ALA A 27 -11.74 3.05 12.80
CA ALA A 27 -13.16 2.88 12.49
C ALA A 27 -14.05 3.84 13.29
N HIS A 28 -13.70 4.10 14.57
CA HIS A 28 -14.42 5.07 15.39
C HIS A 28 -14.28 6.49 14.83
N VAL A 29 -13.07 6.90 14.49
CA VAL A 29 -12.80 8.24 13.92
C VAL A 29 -13.55 8.42 12.61
N LEU A 30 -13.51 7.45 11.69
CA LEU A 30 -14.23 7.53 10.43
C LEU A 30 -15.76 7.57 10.59
N ALA A 31 -16.28 7.00 11.68
CA ALA A 31 -17.72 7.02 11.97
C ALA A 31 -18.19 8.28 12.70
N THR A 32 -17.30 9.02 13.38
CA THR A 32 -17.70 10.13 14.27
C THR A 32 -17.18 11.49 13.85
N GLU A 33 -16.09 11.53 13.08
CA GLU A 33 -15.48 12.78 12.62
C GLU A 33 -15.80 13.04 11.14
N PRO A 34 -15.83 14.31 10.71
CA PRO A 34 -16.04 14.67 9.32
C PRO A 34 -14.77 14.40 8.51
N VAL A 35 -14.67 13.20 7.92
CA VAL A 35 -13.52 12.78 7.10
C VAL A 35 -13.94 12.77 5.63
N ASP A 36 -13.29 13.58 4.80
CA ASP A 36 -13.55 13.67 3.36
C ASP A 36 -12.89 12.57 2.54
N ALA A 37 -11.74 12.07 2.98
CA ALA A 37 -11.00 11.01 2.30
C ALA A 37 -9.99 10.33 3.23
N VAL A 38 -9.70 9.06 2.95
CA VAL A 38 -8.54 8.34 3.48
C VAL A 38 -7.44 8.33 2.42
N VAL A 39 -6.22 8.68 2.82
CA VAL A 39 -5.05 8.65 1.95
C VAL A 39 -4.05 7.63 2.47
N LEU A 40 -3.69 6.67 1.64
CA LEU A 40 -2.71 5.62 1.93
C LEU A 40 -1.49 5.78 1.01
N GLY A 41 -0.32 5.36 1.48
CA GLY A 41 0.84 5.10 0.62
C GLY A 41 0.74 3.70 -0.01
N ALA A 42 1.77 3.34 -0.78
CA ALA A 42 1.96 1.99 -1.29
C ALA A 42 3.42 1.57 -1.17
N ASP A 43 3.64 0.31 -0.78
CA ASP A 43 4.91 -0.37 -0.99
C ASP A 43 4.93 -0.98 -2.39
N THR A 44 3.81 -1.59 -2.80
CA THR A 44 3.61 -2.12 -4.16
C THR A 44 2.12 -2.09 -4.50
N VAL A 45 1.81 -1.87 -5.78
CA VAL A 45 0.46 -2.09 -6.35
C VAL A 45 0.57 -3.23 -7.35
N LEU A 46 -0.20 -4.29 -7.16
CA LEU A 46 -0.21 -5.46 -8.05
C LEU A 46 -1.00 -5.18 -9.33
N ALA A 47 -0.77 -5.99 -10.36
CA ALA A 47 -1.40 -5.83 -11.68
C ALA A 47 -2.93 -5.89 -11.67
N ASP A 48 -3.55 -6.45 -10.63
CA ASP A 48 -5.00 -6.48 -10.45
C ASP A 48 -5.53 -5.28 -9.63
N GLY A 49 -4.68 -4.32 -9.29
CA GLY A 49 -5.00 -3.18 -8.45
C GLY A 49 -4.98 -3.47 -6.95
N THR A 50 -4.53 -4.63 -6.51
CA THR A 50 -4.35 -4.93 -5.09
C THR A 50 -3.21 -4.06 -4.52
N LEU A 51 -3.51 -3.27 -3.49
CA LEU A 51 -2.51 -2.51 -2.77
C LEU A 51 -1.81 -3.40 -1.73
N VAL A 52 -0.48 -3.46 -1.78
CA VAL A 52 0.36 -4.00 -0.71
C VAL A 52 1.00 -2.83 0.03
N ASN A 53 0.76 -2.73 1.32
CA ASN A 53 1.28 -1.64 2.14
C ASN A 53 1.39 -2.08 3.60
N LYS A 54 1.95 -1.22 4.45
CA LYS A 54 2.08 -1.47 5.89
C LYS A 54 0.78 -2.01 6.47
N VAL A 55 0.88 -3.06 7.32
CA VAL A 55 -0.24 -3.65 8.05
C VAL A 55 -1.09 -2.59 8.73
N GLY A 56 -2.41 -2.71 8.57
CA GLY A 56 -3.39 -1.70 8.99
C GLY A 56 -4.05 -0.96 7.81
N SER A 57 -3.40 -0.94 6.63
CA SER A 57 -3.96 -0.30 5.43
C SER A 57 -5.28 -0.93 5.01
N ARG A 58 -5.37 -2.26 5.03
CA ARG A 58 -6.61 -2.97 4.74
C ARG A 58 -7.71 -2.69 5.77
N ALA A 59 -7.37 -2.63 7.05
CA ALA A 59 -8.34 -2.31 8.09
C ALA A 59 -8.89 -0.89 7.94
N ALA A 60 -8.02 0.07 7.59
CA ALA A 60 -8.40 1.45 7.29
C ALA A 60 -9.34 1.53 6.08
N ALA A 61 -9.01 0.81 5.00
CA ALA A 61 -9.81 0.82 3.78
C ALA A 61 -11.19 0.19 3.98
N ILE A 62 -11.30 -0.91 4.73
CA ILE A 62 -12.59 -1.53 5.09
C ILE A 62 -13.44 -0.59 5.95
N ALA A 63 -12.82 0.08 6.93
CA ALA A 63 -13.54 1.02 7.78
C ALA A 63 -14.01 2.27 7.01
N ALA A 64 -13.22 2.71 6.03
CA ALA A 64 -13.59 3.80 5.14
C ALA A 64 -14.76 3.43 4.23
N ASP A 65 -14.76 2.21 3.68
CA ASP A 65 -15.87 1.69 2.85
C ASP A 65 -17.17 1.64 3.64
N GLU A 66 -17.13 1.13 4.88
CA GLU A 66 -18.30 1.11 5.78
C GLU A 66 -18.82 2.52 6.09
N ALA A 67 -17.93 3.50 6.26
CA ALA A 67 -18.27 4.89 6.54
C ALA A 67 -18.65 5.67 5.27
N GLY A 68 -18.56 5.10 4.07
CA GLY A 68 -18.78 5.78 2.80
C GLY A 68 -17.71 6.83 2.45
N VAL A 69 -16.50 6.70 3.03
CA VAL A 69 -15.37 7.61 2.82
C VAL A 69 -14.46 7.07 1.71
N PRO A 70 -14.14 7.87 0.67
CA PRO A 70 -13.30 7.42 -0.42
C PRO A 70 -11.85 7.18 0.05
N VAL A 71 -11.21 6.14 -0.54
CA VAL A 71 -9.81 5.78 -0.27
C VAL A 71 -8.97 6.06 -1.50
N TYR A 72 -7.96 6.91 -1.36
CA TYR A 72 -6.97 7.18 -2.39
C TYR A 72 -5.60 6.66 -1.99
N VAL A 73 -4.91 6.06 -2.95
CA VAL A 73 -3.53 5.58 -2.78
C VAL A 73 -2.59 6.51 -3.51
N VAL A 74 -1.67 7.14 -2.78
CA VAL A 74 -0.62 7.98 -3.35
C VAL A 74 0.65 7.14 -3.52
N THR A 75 1.11 7.01 -4.75
CA THR A 75 2.24 6.17 -5.09
C THR A 75 2.93 6.69 -6.35
N SER A 76 4.15 6.25 -6.62
CA SER A 76 4.77 6.43 -7.93
C SER A 76 4.44 5.27 -8.86
N SER A 77 4.41 5.53 -10.16
CA SER A 77 4.05 4.53 -11.18
C SER A 77 5.01 3.34 -11.19
N ASP A 78 6.28 3.54 -10.83
CA ASP A 78 7.29 2.47 -10.74
C ASP A 78 6.99 1.42 -9.66
N LYS A 79 6.09 1.70 -8.72
CA LYS A 79 5.62 0.73 -7.72
C LYS A 79 4.47 -0.16 -8.22
N ILE A 80 3.97 0.09 -9.42
CA ILE A 80 2.98 -0.78 -10.06
C ILE A 80 3.73 -1.98 -10.65
N SER A 81 3.54 -3.14 -10.03
CA SER A 81 4.20 -4.40 -10.40
C SER A 81 3.34 -5.20 -11.38
N PRO A 82 3.95 -5.88 -12.37
CA PRO A 82 3.26 -6.86 -13.20
C PRO A 82 2.86 -8.13 -12.44
N ASP A 83 3.35 -8.31 -11.21
CA ASP A 83 3.01 -9.47 -10.38
C ASP A 83 1.54 -9.45 -9.96
N ARG A 84 0.98 -10.65 -9.72
CA ARG A 84 -0.40 -10.84 -9.29
C ARG A 84 -0.52 -11.43 -7.89
N THR A 85 0.61 -11.80 -7.29
CA THR A 85 0.65 -12.44 -5.97
C THR A 85 1.54 -11.62 -5.06
N PRO A 86 1.03 -11.20 -3.90
CA PRO A 86 1.84 -10.46 -2.94
C PRO A 86 2.86 -11.40 -2.28
N THR A 87 4.05 -10.87 -2.06
CA THR A 87 5.04 -11.49 -1.18
C THR A 87 5.00 -10.77 0.16
N PHE A 88 4.80 -11.51 1.25
CA PHE A 88 4.75 -10.95 2.58
C PHE A 88 5.98 -11.35 3.39
N GLU A 89 6.52 -10.36 4.10
CA GLU A 89 7.54 -10.57 5.12
C GLU A 89 6.88 -10.46 6.50
N ALA A 90 7.26 -11.35 7.41
CA ALA A 90 6.86 -11.25 8.80
C ALA A 90 7.87 -10.37 9.56
N GLY A 91 7.37 -9.52 10.43
CA GLY A 91 8.18 -8.80 11.39
C GLY A 91 8.69 -9.73 12.52
N PRO A 92 9.62 -9.24 13.35
CA PRO A 92 10.14 -10.00 14.48
C PRO A 92 9.01 -10.31 15.47
N THR A 93 8.93 -11.58 15.90
CA THR A 93 7.89 -12.04 16.81
C THR A 93 8.01 -11.42 18.20
N GLU A 94 9.22 -11.10 18.61
CA GLU A 94 9.57 -10.47 19.88
C GLU A 94 8.95 -9.06 20.03
N ALA A 95 8.65 -8.40 18.91
CA ALA A 95 7.98 -7.09 18.93
C ALA A 95 6.51 -7.18 19.39
N VAL A 96 5.92 -8.38 19.35
CA VAL A 96 4.54 -8.65 19.77
C VAL A 96 4.52 -9.39 21.10
N TYR A 97 5.39 -10.39 21.28
CA TYR A 97 5.48 -11.18 22.49
C TYR A 97 6.92 -11.63 22.74
N ASP A 98 7.46 -11.20 23.89
CA ASP A 98 8.81 -11.50 24.38
C ASP A 98 8.74 -12.27 25.72
N GLY A 99 7.91 -13.31 25.80
CA GLY A 99 7.72 -14.11 26.99
C GLY A 99 8.12 -15.58 26.80
N ASP A 100 8.21 -16.32 27.91
CA ASP A 100 8.70 -17.71 27.96
C ASP A 100 7.64 -18.77 27.60
N ARG A 101 6.45 -18.38 27.20
CA ARG A 101 5.38 -19.34 26.88
C ARG A 101 5.38 -19.68 25.40
N ALA A 102 5.08 -20.94 25.07
CA ALA A 102 4.86 -21.37 23.69
C ALA A 102 3.52 -20.81 23.19
N ILE A 103 3.58 -19.64 22.55
CA ILE A 103 2.44 -18.93 21.95
C ILE A 103 2.78 -18.66 20.50
N ASP A 104 1.87 -18.99 19.59
CA ASP A 104 2.02 -18.63 18.17
C ASP A 104 1.83 -17.12 18.00
N VAL A 105 2.80 -16.48 17.36
CA VAL A 105 2.82 -15.03 17.15
C VAL A 105 2.68 -14.71 15.69
N HIS A 106 1.69 -13.89 15.34
CA HIS A 106 1.49 -13.33 14.01
C HIS A 106 1.87 -11.86 14.03
N ASN A 107 2.93 -11.49 13.32
CA ASN A 107 3.40 -10.12 13.16
C ASN A 107 3.63 -9.81 11.66
N PRO A 108 2.56 -9.67 10.85
CA PRO A 108 2.72 -9.30 9.44
C PRO A 108 3.26 -7.88 9.33
N THR A 109 4.22 -7.65 8.44
CA THR A 109 4.73 -6.31 8.14
C THR A 109 3.81 -5.56 7.18
N PHE A 110 3.22 -6.29 6.23
CA PHE A 110 2.34 -5.76 5.19
C PHE A 110 1.01 -6.49 5.20
N ASP A 111 -0.01 -5.82 4.66
CA ASP A 111 -1.28 -6.44 4.29
C ASP A 111 -1.62 -6.15 2.82
N ALA A 112 -2.60 -6.88 2.29
CA ALA A 112 -3.09 -6.71 0.93
C ALA A 112 -4.52 -6.16 0.97
N THR A 113 -4.70 -4.97 0.42
CA THR A 113 -6.01 -4.33 0.28
C THR A 113 -6.56 -4.58 -1.12
N PRO A 114 -7.68 -5.29 -1.27
CA PRO A 114 -8.32 -5.50 -2.57
C PRO A 114 -8.70 -4.19 -3.26
N PRO A 115 -8.64 -4.13 -4.61
CA PRO A 115 -8.99 -2.93 -5.38
C PRO A 115 -10.43 -2.44 -5.15
N ALA A 116 -11.33 -3.32 -4.71
CA ALA A 116 -12.71 -2.96 -4.39
C ALA A 116 -12.83 -1.91 -3.26
N TYR A 117 -11.82 -1.78 -2.40
CA TYR A 117 -11.76 -0.78 -1.33
C TYR A 117 -10.97 0.47 -1.72
N VAL A 118 -10.49 0.58 -2.95
CA VAL A 118 -9.69 1.72 -3.44
C VAL A 118 -10.50 2.53 -4.44
N THR A 119 -10.67 3.81 -4.18
CA THR A 119 -11.37 4.74 -5.07
C THR A 119 -10.50 5.17 -6.25
N GLY A 120 -9.17 5.21 -6.07
CA GLY A 120 -8.23 5.56 -7.13
C GLY A 120 -6.79 5.63 -6.64
N PHE A 121 -5.88 5.52 -7.59
CA PHE A 121 -4.44 5.68 -7.39
C PHE A 121 -4.00 7.03 -7.93
N LEU A 122 -3.21 7.77 -7.16
CA LEU A 122 -2.65 9.07 -7.52
C LEU A 122 -1.16 8.89 -7.75
N THR A 123 -0.71 9.03 -8.98
CA THR A 123 0.68 8.92 -9.41
C THR A 123 1.20 10.25 -9.95
N GLU A 124 2.48 10.33 -10.26
CA GLU A 124 3.10 11.46 -10.96
C GLU A 124 2.51 11.71 -12.34
N ASP A 125 1.95 10.66 -12.97
CA ASP A 125 1.34 10.73 -14.30
C ASP A 125 -0.16 11.07 -14.25
N GLY A 126 -0.73 11.14 -13.05
CA GLY A 126 -2.12 11.48 -12.82
C GLY A 126 -2.88 10.45 -11.99
N ARG A 127 -4.21 10.57 -12.03
CA ARG A 127 -5.10 9.63 -11.37
C ARG A 127 -5.38 8.43 -12.28
N LEU A 128 -5.30 7.25 -11.69
CA LEU A 128 -5.71 5.97 -12.28
C LEU A 128 -6.90 5.40 -11.50
N ASP A 129 -7.91 4.94 -12.22
CA ASP A 129 -8.91 4.08 -11.62
C ASP A 129 -8.33 2.66 -11.41
N PRO A 130 -8.83 1.87 -10.45
CA PRO A 130 -8.29 0.53 -10.19
C PRO A 130 -8.25 -0.40 -11.41
N ALA A 131 -9.17 -0.21 -12.36
CA ALA A 131 -9.19 -0.99 -13.59
C ALA A 131 -8.05 -0.62 -14.57
N GLU A 132 -7.50 0.60 -14.50
CA GLU A 132 -6.44 1.09 -15.39
C GLU A 132 -5.05 0.66 -14.92
N VAL A 133 -4.92 0.20 -13.67
CA VAL A 133 -3.65 -0.30 -13.12
C VAL A 133 -3.08 -1.46 -13.94
N ALA A 134 -3.94 -2.32 -14.48
CA ALA A 134 -3.54 -3.46 -15.28
C ALA A 134 -2.81 -3.05 -16.58
N ASP A 135 -3.18 -1.93 -17.17
CA ASP A 135 -2.56 -1.43 -18.40
C ASP A 135 -1.14 -0.92 -18.10
N VAL A 136 -0.96 -0.16 -17.02
CA VAL A 136 0.37 0.29 -16.57
C VAL A 136 1.26 -0.90 -16.20
N ALA A 137 0.73 -1.89 -15.50
CA ALA A 137 1.45 -3.11 -15.17
C ALA A 137 1.90 -3.89 -16.42
N ALA A 138 1.06 -3.93 -17.47
CA ALA A 138 1.39 -4.57 -18.73
C ALA A 138 2.51 -3.81 -19.48
N GLU A 139 2.52 -2.49 -19.45
CA GLU A 139 3.60 -1.67 -20.01
C GLU A 139 4.93 -1.94 -19.29
N HIS A 140 4.92 -2.02 -17.95
CA HIS A 140 6.10 -2.36 -17.17
C HIS A 140 6.63 -3.77 -17.48
N ALA A 141 5.73 -4.75 -17.65
CA ALA A 141 6.10 -6.10 -18.05
C ALA A 141 6.77 -6.13 -19.43
N ALA A 142 6.26 -5.37 -20.39
CA ALA A 142 6.83 -5.27 -21.73
C ALA A 142 8.24 -4.66 -21.70
N LEU A 143 8.44 -3.60 -20.90
CA LEU A 143 9.75 -2.96 -20.72
C LEU A 143 10.76 -3.89 -20.02
N ALA A 144 10.33 -4.69 -19.06
CA ALA A 144 11.19 -5.68 -18.40
C ALA A 144 11.60 -6.82 -19.35
N GLY A 145 10.70 -7.28 -20.21
CA GLY A 145 10.96 -8.34 -21.22
C GLY A 145 12.01 -7.94 -22.26
N TRP A 146 12.10 -6.65 -22.63
CA TRP A 146 13.12 -6.16 -23.56
C TRP A 146 14.55 -6.31 -22.98
N ARG A 147 14.73 -6.18 -21.68
CA ARG A 147 16.04 -6.28 -20.99
C ARG A 147 16.59 -7.72 -20.96
N THR A 148 15.73 -8.72 -21.03
CA THR A 148 16.12 -10.14 -21.03
C THR A 148 16.31 -10.73 -22.43
N GLY A 149 15.74 -10.15 -23.47
CA GLY A 149 15.84 -10.60 -24.86
C GLY A 149 17.13 -10.18 -25.60
N GLY A 150 17.98 -9.33 -25.01
CA GLY A 150 19.19 -8.78 -25.64
C GLY A 150 20.48 -9.59 -25.48
N SER A 151 20.48 -10.75 -24.82
CA SER A 151 21.70 -11.51 -24.53
C SER A 151 21.91 -12.80 -25.34
N GLU A 152 21.05 -13.10 -26.33
CA GLU A 152 21.20 -14.29 -27.17
C GLU A 152 21.44 -14.00 -28.64
N SER A 153 22.41 -13.16 -28.98
CA SER A 153 22.92 -13.10 -30.36
C SER A 153 24.40 -12.83 -30.39
N GLY A 154 25.21 -13.84 -30.18
CA GLY A 154 26.67 -13.70 -30.27
C GLY A 154 27.45 -14.96 -29.98
N SER A 155 27.12 -16.09 -30.61
CA SER A 155 28.09 -17.17 -30.78
C SER A 155 27.61 -18.14 -31.85
N SER A 156 27.96 -17.83 -33.11
CA SER A 156 28.11 -18.85 -34.14
C SER A 156 29.14 -18.39 -35.15
N SER A 157 30.10 -19.27 -35.37
CA SER A 157 31.10 -19.29 -36.47
C SER A 157 32.50 -18.84 -36.06
N GLU A 158 33.40 -19.74 -35.77
CA GLU A 158 34.38 -20.48 -36.65
C GLU A 158 35.21 -21.39 -35.81
#